data_cf6a4fd659225f4d7a84f46e4d3a65a5
#
_entry.id   cf6a4fd659225f4d7a84f46e4d3a65a5
#
_cell.length_a   1.000
_cell.length_b   1.000
_cell.length_c   1.000
_cell.angle_alpha   90.00
_cell.angle_beta   90.00
_cell.angle_gamma   90.00
#
_symmetry.space_group_name_H-M   'P 1'
#
loop_
_entity.id
_entity.type
_entity.pdbx_description
1 polymer ?
#
loop_
_entity_poly.entity_id
_entity_poly.type
_entity_poly.pdbx_seq_one_letter_code
_entity_poly.pdbx_strand_id
1 'polypeptide(L)'
;SYVAQPCGEIQIGDAKIYIISPSDASLMDLIQNSSDLMQAPPATPYGGTDPDWSVPLDELCGCSVPEDTSFSNGASIALLFEFEKIRIAFLGDAYPSVCVNGLRKLGYSAQDPCCVDLIKLPHHGSKHNFSDKLFQILRTQKYLLSTDGRNGKLPSKTMIAKLLCSCDTATIYCNYSWWKKSGYSSFFTEEDRKKWIDTGNLKLIELSSENVSETVKSGLELYGFGRGW
;
A
#
# COMPACT_ATOMS: atom_id res chain seq x y z
N SER A 1 -20.92 8.69 -15.71
CA SER A 1 -21.13 7.27 -15.35
C SER A 1 -20.66 7.06 -13.93
N TYR A 2 -21.57 6.67 -13.09
CA TYR A 2 -21.36 6.44 -11.67
C TYR A 2 -20.59 5.13 -11.47
N VAL A 3 -19.35 5.21 -11.02
CA VAL A 3 -18.49 4.03 -10.75
C VAL A 3 -18.68 3.64 -9.28
N ALA A 4 -19.86 3.15 -8.95
CA ALA A 4 -20.24 2.88 -7.55
C ALA A 4 -20.51 1.40 -7.26
N GLN A 5 -20.08 0.48 -8.11
CA GLN A 5 -20.21 -0.95 -7.78
C GLN A 5 -18.84 -1.57 -7.53
N PRO A 6 -18.52 -1.94 -6.27
CA PRO A 6 -17.43 -2.86 -6.04
C PRO A 6 -17.80 -4.18 -6.73
N CYS A 7 -16.95 -4.65 -7.61
CA CYS A 7 -17.07 -5.87 -8.41
C CYS A 7 -17.66 -5.74 -9.83
N GLY A 8 -17.66 -4.54 -10.43
CA GLY A 8 -17.79 -4.42 -11.87
C GLY A 8 -16.45 -4.66 -12.54
N GLU A 9 -16.39 -5.61 -13.48
CA GLU A 9 -15.28 -5.66 -14.42
C GLU A 9 -15.44 -4.52 -15.43
N ILE A 10 -14.41 -3.70 -15.56
CA ILE A 10 -14.31 -2.66 -16.59
C ILE A 10 -13.24 -3.12 -17.55
N GLN A 11 -13.60 -3.32 -18.82
CA GLN A 11 -12.64 -3.70 -19.84
C GLN A 11 -12.27 -2.50 -20.70
N ILE A 12 -10.97 -2.28 -20.90
CA ILE A 12 -10.41 -1.22 -21.76
C ILE A 12 -9.37 -1.88 -22.67
N GLY A 13 -9.77 -2.18 -23.92
CA GLY A 13 -8.96 -3.01 -24.79
C GLY A 13 -8.72 -4.39 -24.16
N ASP A 14 -7.46 -4.78 -24.03
CA ASP A 14 -7.06 -6.05 -23.40
C ASP A 14 -6.89 -5.94 -21.87
N ALA A 15 -7.01 -4.73 -21.31
CA ALA A 15 -6.91 -4.52 -19.88
C ALA A 15 -8.25 -4.72 -19.17
N LYS A 16 -8.20 -5.30 -17.96
CA LYS A 16 -9.33 -5.46 -17.05
C LYS A 16 -9.09 -4.72 -15.76
N ILE A 17 -10.11 -4.06 -15.26
CA ILE A 17 -10.07 -3.33 -14.00
C ILE A 17 -11.24 -3.82 -13.13
N TYR A 18 -10.92 -4.21 -11.89
CA TYR A 18 -11.91 -4.61 -10.90
C TYR A 18 -11.88 -3.61 -9.75
N ILE A 19 -12.96 -2.88 -9.53
CA ILE A 19 -13.07 -1.91 -8.44
C ILE A 19 -13.40 -2.66 -7.14
N ILE A 20 -12.53 -2.55 -6.13
CA ILE A 20 -12.69 -3.20 -4.81
C ILE A 20 -13.03 -2.22 -3.68
N SER A 21 -12.92 -0.93 -3.92
CA SER A 21 -13.34 0.20 -3.07
C SER A 21 -13.67 1.38 -3.98
N PRO A 22 -14.58 2.29 -3.61
CA PRO A 22 -15.37 2.33 -2.38
C PRO A 22 -16.57 1.40 -2.39
N SER A 23 -17.21 1.22 -1.20
CA SER A 23 -18.53 0.64 -1.08
C SER A 23 -19.60 1.73 -1.23
N ASP A 24 -20.86 1.31 -1.53
CA ASP A 24 -21.98 2.26 -1.54
C ASP A 24 -22.13 2.97 -0.20
N ALA A 25 -21.94 2.25 0.93
CA ALA A 25 -21.99 2.82 2.26
C ALA A 25 -20.92 3.92 2.44
N SER A 26 -19.67 3.66 2.03
CA SER A 26 -18.59 4.65 2.13
C SER A 26 -18.86 5.90 1.28
N LEU A 27 -19.49 5.74 0.12
CA LEU A 27 -19.90 6.88 -0.71
C LEU A 27 -21.03 7.67 -0.08
N MET A 28 -22.01 7.00 0.51
CA MET A 28 -23.09 7.68 1.22
C MET A 28 -22.59 8.44 2.44
N ASP A 29 -21.64 7.85 3.19
CA ASP A 29 -20.99 8.53 4.32
C ASP A 29 -20.25 9.79 3.86
N LEU A 30 -19.52 9.74 2.74
CA LEU A 30 -18.86 10.91 2.16
C LEU A 30 -19.87 11.99 1.78
N ILE A 31 -20.99 11.64 1.13
CA ILE A 31 -22.02 12.59 0.70
C ILE A 31 -22.67 13.26 1.93
N GLN A 32 -23.02 12.47 2.95
CA GLN A 32 -23.65 12.98 4.16
C GLN A 32 -22.77 13.92 4.96
N ASN A 33 -21.44 13.67 4.96
CA ASN A 33 -20.46 14.47 5.72
C ASN A 33 -19.70 15.47 4.82
N SER A 34 -20.12 15.67 3.57
CA SER A 34 -19.41 16.56 2.63
C SER A 34 -19.39 18.02 3.07
N SER A 35 -20.43 18.51 3.78
CA SER A 35 -20.45 19.85 4.35
C SER A 35 -19.36 20.08 5.39
N ASP A 36 -19.06 19.08 6.20
CA ASP A 36 -18.05 19.15 7.24
C ASP A 36 -16.64 19.13 6.66
N LEU A 37 -16.42 18.40 5.56
CA LEU A 37 -15.15 18.41 4.84
C LEU A 37 -14.82 19.79 4.25
N MET A 38 -15.81 20.55 3.80
CA MET A 38 -15.60 21.91 3.27
C MET A 38 -15.26 22.94 4.36
N GLN A 39 -15.59 22.64 5.61
CA GLN A 39 -15.35 23.50 6.78
C GLN A 39 -14.13 23.04 7.60
N ALA A 40 -13.55 21.87 7.29
CA ALA A 40 -12.40 21.36 8.03
C ALA A 40 -11.20 22.31 7.87
N PRO A 41 -10.54 22.69 8.97
CA PRO A 41 -9.31 23.47 8.88
C PRO A 41 -8.25 22.67 8.10
N PRO A 42 -7.34 23.35 7.37
CA PRO A 42 -6.27 22.67 6.67
C PRO A 42 -5.52 21.79 7.66
N ALA A 43 -5.22 20.54 7.23
CA ALA A 43 -4.51 19.59 8.06
C ALA A 43 -3.22 20.21 8.60
N THR A 44 -3.07 20.22 9.92
CA THR A 44 -1.84 20.69 10.54
C THR A 44 -0.69 19.80 10.09
N PRO A 45 0.46 20.39 9.66
CA PRO A 45 1.63 19.60 9.33
C PRO A 45 2.02 18.73 10.52
N TYR A 46 1.98 17.42 10.38
CA TYR A 46 2.44 16.51 11.41
C TYR A 46 3.97 16.56 11.45
N GLY A 47 4.54 17.30 12.42
CA GLY A 47 5.96 17.24 12.73
C GLY A 47 6.25 16.26 13.86
N GLY A 48 7.38 15.55 13.79
CA GLY A 48 7.87 14.69 14.85
C GLY A 48 8.05 13.22 14.40
N THR A 49 8.91 12.51 15.15
CA THR A 49 9.13 11.07 14.98
C THR A 49 7.96 10.30 15.56
N ASP A 50 7.53 9.22 14.88
CA ASP A 50 6.58 8.28 15.45
C ASP A 50 7.27 7.50 16.60
N PRO A 51 6.65 7.37 17.77
CA PRO A 51 7.22 6.61 18.92
C PRO A 51 7.57 5.16 18.55
N ASP A 52 6.98 4.60 17.52
CA ASP A 52 7.25 3.26 17.02
C ASP A 52 8.70 3.07 16.50
N TRP A 53 9.41 4.17 16.20
CA TRP A 53 10.74 4.06 15.58
C TRP A 53 11.80 3.41 16.48
N SER A 54 11.68 3.57 17.79
CA SER A 54 12.57 2.94 18.78
C SER A 54 12.24 1.46 19.06
N VAL A 55 11.09 0.97 18.56
CA VAL A 55 10.62 -0.40 18.79
C VAL A 55 11.05 -1.29 17.62
N PRO A 56 11.65 -2.47 17.86
CA PRO A 56 11.97 -3.41 16.78
C PRO A 56 10.75 -3.81 15.95
N LEU A 57 10.96 -4.05 14.65
CA LEU A 57 9.90 -4.46 13.71
C LEU A 57 9.13 -5.71 14.21
N ASP A 58 9.84 -6.68 14.79
CA ASP A 58 9.21 -7.92 15.29
C ASP A 58 8.21 -7.67 16.41
N GLU A 59 8.48 -6.71 17.27
CA GLU A 59 7.58 -6.36 18.37
C GLU A 59 6.34 -5.59 17.86
N LEU A 60 6.49 -4.82 16.79
CA LEU A 60 5.39 -4.07 16.17
C LEU A 60 4.43 -4.96 15.37
N CYS A 61 4.82 -6.17 15.05
CA CYS A 61 4.07 -7.13 14.26
C CYS A 61 2.66 -7.41 14.81
N GLY A 62 2.58 -7.68 16.11
CA GLY A 62 1.33 -8.02 16.81
C GLY A 62 0.50 -6.81 17.24
N CYS A 63 0.95 -5.58 16.99
CA CYS A 63 0.26 -4.39 17.45
C CYS A 63 -1.12 -4.24 16.78
N SER A 64 -2.16 -4.02 17.60
CA SER A 64 -3.47 -3.62 17.08
C SER A 64 -3.45 -2.14 16.70
N VAL A 65 -3.90 -1.85 15.49
CA VAL A 65 -4.00 -0.48 14.98
C VAL A 65 -5.44 -0.25 14.53
N PRO A 66 -6.09 0.84 14.98
CA PRO A 66 -7.43 1.18 14.51
C PRO A 66 -7.39 1.53 13.03
N GLU A 67 -8.44 1.17 12.30
CA GLU A 67 -8.63 1.54 10.90
C GLU A 67 -8.82 3.05 10.77
N ASP A 68 -8.46 3.59 9.61
CA ASP A 68 -8.74 4.98 9.23
C ASP A 68 -10.25 5.26 9.29
N THR A 69 -10.63 6.46 9.70
CA THR A 69 -12.04 6.89 9.84
C THR A 69 -12.37 8.12 9.00
N SER A 70 -11.42 8.59 8.16
CA SER A 70 -11.66 9.75 7.28
C SER A 70 -12.63 9.37 6.15
N PHE A 71 -13.77 10.04 6.08
CA PHE A 71 -14.78 9.80 5.03
C PHE A 71 -14.21 9.91 3.62
N SER A 72 -13.28 10.86 3.38
CA SER A 72 -12.63 11.02 2.09
C SER A 72 -11.79 9.79 1.74
N ASN A 73 -11.07 9.22 2.70
CA ASN A 73 -10.28 8.01 2.50
C ASN A 73 -11.18 6.78 2.36
N GLY A 74 -12.28 6.71 3.13
CA GLY A 74 -13.29 5.66 2.97
C GLY A 74 -13.93 5.62 1.57
N ALA A 75 -14.01 6.76 0.89
CA ALA A 75 -14.49 6.87 -0.48
C ALA A 75 -13.38 6.75 -1.55
N SER A 76 -12.15 6.45 -1.15
CA SER A 76 -11.02 6.30 -2.07
C SER A 76 -11.19 5.08 -2.97
N ILE A 77 -10.79 5.22 -4.23
CA ILE A 77 -10.83 4.14 -5.21
C ILE A 77 -9.66 3.20 -4.97
N ALA A 78 -9.98 1.92 -4.74
CA ALA A 78 -9.02 0.83 -4.82
C ALA A 78 -9.44 -0.14 -5.91
N LEU A 79 -8.45 -0.67 -6.66
CA LEU A 79 -8.73 -1.52 -7.81
C LEU A 79 -7.64 -2.58 -8.00
N LEU A 80 -8.03 -3.67 -8.66
CA LEU A 80 -7.12 -4.60 -9.33
C LEU A 80 -7.06 -4.24 -10.81
N PHE A 81 -5.87 -4.15 -11.34
CA PHE A 81 -5.59 -3.95 -12.75
C PHE A 81 -4.96 -5.21 -13.31
N GLU A 82 -5.50 -5.72 -14.42
CA GLU A 82 -4.95 -6.86 -15.13
C GLU A 82 -4.70 -6.48 -16.60
N PHE A 83 -3.51 -6.78 -17.06
CA PHE A 83 -3.15 -6.64 -18.46
C PHE A 83 -2.20 -7.76 -18.84
N GLU A 84 -2.57 -8.54 -19.84
CA GLU A 84 -1.86 -9.75 -20.24
C GLU A 84 -1.67 -10.71 -19.04
N LYS A 85 -0.42 -10.88 -18.56
CA LYS A 85 -0.07 -11.75 -17.42
C LYS A 85 0.24 -10.97 -16.15
N ILE A 86 0.06 -9.64 -16.19
CA ILE A 86 0.38 -8.75 -15.07
C ILE A 86 -0.90 -8.42 -14.31
N ARG A 87 -0.80 -8.52 -13.00
CA ARG A 87 -1.85 -8.08 -12.08
C ARG A 87 -1.28 -7.14 -11.04
N ILE A 88 -1.84 -5.95 -10.91
CA ILE A 88 -1.41 -4.92 -9.97
C ILE A 88 -2.60 -4.50 -9.11
N ALA A 89 -2.38 -4.36 -7.80
CA ALA A 89 -3.36 -3.77 -6.91
C ALA A 89 -2.98 -2.32 -6.58
N PHE A 90 -3.92 -1.40 -6.81
CA PHE A 90 -3.81 0.00 -6.38
C PHE A 90 -4.81 0.22 -5.26
N LEU A 91 -4.34 0.50 -4.05
CA LEU A 91 -5.20 0.56 -2.88
C LEU A 91 -5.68 1.98 -2.53
N GLY A 92 -5.15 3.02 -3.18
CA GLY A 92 -5.49 4.41 -2.86
C GLY A 92 -5.28 4.71 -1.37
N ASP A 93 -6.21 5.43 -0.77
CA ASP A 93 -6.28 5.67 0.68
C ASP A 93 -7.46 4.89 1.30
N ALA A 94 -7.95 3.85 0.60
CA ALA A 94 -9.14 3.11 0.95
C ALA A 94 -9.04 2.40 2.32
N TYR A 95 -10.19 2.16 2.92
CA TYR A 95 -10.27 1.37 4.13
C TYR A 95 -9.95 -0.10 3.84
N PRO A 96 -9.05 -0.73 4.63
CA PRO A 96 -8.74 -2.15 4.50
C PRO A 96 -9.96 -3.06 4.56
N SER A 97 -10.93 -2.76 5.43
CA SER A 97 -12.18 -3.53 5.58
C SER A 97 -13.03 -3.54 4.31
N VAL A 98 -13.09 -2.39 3.60
CA VAL A 98 -13.82 -2.26 2.33
C VAL A 98 -13.11 -3.04 1.23
N CYS A 99 -11.78 -2.93 1.14
CA CYS A 99 -10.97 -3.71 0.18
C CYS A 99 -11.12 -5.22 0.40
N VAL A 100 -11.10 -5.69 1.66
CA VAL A 100 -11.35 -7.11 2.00
C VAL A 100 -12.71 -7.57 1.50
N ASN A 101 -13.76 -6.77 1.71
CA ASN A 101 -15.11 -7.11 1.24
C ASN A 101 -15.20 -7.10 -0.29
N GLY A 102 -14.52 -6.15 -0.97
CA GLY A 102 -14.43 -6.12 -2.42
C GLY A 102 -13.75 -7.36 -2.99
N LEU A 103 -12.60 -7.76 -2.43
CA LEU A 103 -11.88 -8.97 -2.84
C LEU A 103 -12.70 -10.25 -2.61
N ARG A 104 -13.43 -10.34 -1.48
CA ARG A 104 -14.31 -11.46 -1.20
C ARG A 104 -15.46 -11.58 -2.20
N LYS A 105 -16.03 -10.47 -2.64
CA LYS A 105 -17.07 -10.46 -3.69
C LYS A 105 -16.53 -10.95 -5.04
N LEU A 106 -15.22 -10.77 -5.29
CA LEU A 106 -14.53 -11.35 -6.46
C LEU A 106 -14.17 -12.84 -6.27
N GLY A 107 -14.50 -13.45 -5.12
CA GLY A 107 -14.27 -14.85 -4.82
C GLY A 107 -12.98 -15.14 -4.05
N TYR A 108 -12.16 -14.15 -3.75
CA TYR A 108 -10.90 -14.36 -3.03
C TYR A 108 -11.10 -14.54 -1.52
N SER A 109 -10.23 -15.31 -0.91
CA SER A 109 -10.23 -15.59 0.53
C SER A 109 -8.79 -15.80 1.04
N ALA A 110 -8.62 -16.01 2.35
CA ALA A 110 -7.32 -16.37 2.91
C ALA A 110 -6.83 -17.76 2.44
N GLN A 111 -7.76 -18.66 2.11
CA GLN A 111 -7.47 -20.00 1.58
C GLN A 111 -7.20 -19.99 0.08
N ASP A 112 -7.80 -19.05 -0.65
CA ASP A 112 -7.60 -18.83 -2.09
C ASP A 112 -7.31 -17.33 -2.34
N PRO A 113 -6.08 -16.87 -2.06
CA PRO A 113 -5.74 -15.46 -2.10
C PRO A 113 -5.57 -14.93 -3.52
N CYS A 114 -5.87 -13.65 -3.69
CA CYS A 114 -5.53 -12.89 -4.88
C CYS A 114 -4.01 -12.63 -4.91
N CYS A 115 -3.28 -13.43 -5.68
CA CYS A 115 -1.86 -13.18 -5.89
C CYS A 115 -1.67 -12.13 -6.99
N VAL A 116 -0.88 -11.10 -6.70
CA VAL A 116 -0.59 -9.99 -7.62
C VAL A 116 0.91 -9.78 -7.76
N ASP A 117 1.33 -9.20 -8.89
CA ASP A 117 2.74 -8.92 -9.15
C ASP A 117 3.25 -7.73 -8.33
N LEU A 118 2.38 -6.76 -8.05
CA LEU A 118 2.72 -5.55 -7.32
C LEU A 118 1.50 -5.03 -6.55
N ILE A 119 1.73 -4.54 -5.34
CA ILE A 119 0.75 -3.75 -4.60
C ILE A 119 1.27 -2.32 -4.43
N LYS A 120 0.55 -1.32 -4.95
CA LYS A 120 0.74 0.06 -4.53
C LYS A 120 0.16 0.19 -3.12
N LEU A 121 1.05 0.35 -2.13
CA LEU A 121 0.68 0.46 -0.72
C LEU A 121 -0.28 1.63 -0.48
N PRO A 122 -1.27 1.45 0.41
CA PRO A 122 -2.27 2.47 0.66
C PRO A 122 -1.68 3.66 1.44
N HIS A 123 -2.28 4.82 1.25
CA HIS A 123 -2.11 6.04 2.04
C HIS A 123 -0.65 6.30 2.44
N HIS A 124 0.26 6.30 1.45
CA HIS A 124 1.69 6.56 1.65
C HIS A 124 2.38 5.68 2.69
N GLY A 125 1.84 4.49 2.95
CA GLY A 125 2.33 3.57 3.97
C GLY A 125 1.80 3.86 5.38
N SER A 126 0.58 4.35 5.49
CA SER A 126 -0.11 4.56 6.78
C SER A 126 -0.46 3.22 7.45
N LYS A 127 -0.17 3.11 8.74
CA LYS A 127 -0.57 1.94 9.55
C LYS A 127 -2.09 1.78 9.68
N HIS A 128 -2.85 2.86 9.55
CA HIS A 128 -4.31 2.87 9.67
C HIS A 128 -5.02 2.33 8.41
N ASN A 129 -4.32 2.27 7.28
CA ASN A 129 -4.83 1.75 6.01
C ASN A 129 -4.25 0.36 5.69
N PHE A 130 -3.66 -0.30 6.67
CA PHE A 130 -3.14 -1.66 6.61
C PHE A 130 -3.94 -2.58 7.53
N SER A 131 -4.25 -3.80 7.09
CA SER A 131 -4.77 -4.84 7.98
C SER A 131 -4.24 -6.21 7.61
N ASP A 132 -4.02 -7.04 8.62
CA ASP A 132 -3.54 -8.43 8.44
C ASP A 132 -4.53 -9.22 7.58
N LYS A 133 -5.85 -8.97 7.72
CA LYS A 133 -6.90 -9.62 6.92
C LYS A 133 -6.79 -9.27 5.43
N LEU A 134 -6.46 -8.02 5.09
CA LEU A 134 -6.28 -7.60 3.70
C LEU A 134 -5.10 -8.34 3.07
N PHE A 135 -3.96 -8.40 3.76
CA PHE A 135 -2.75 -9.02 3.24
C PHE A 135 -2.72 -10.55 3.36
N GLN A 136 -3.71 -11.16 4.05
CA GLN A 136 -3.99 -12.60 3.94
C GLN A 136 -4.72 -12.95 2.64
N ILE A 137 -5.54 -12.04 2.12
CA ILE A 137 -6.35 -12.23 0.90
C ILE A 137 -5.64 -11.67 -0.34
N LEU A 138 -4.88 -10.59 -0.21
CA LEU A 138 -4.13 -9.95 -1.29
C LEU A 138 -2.63 -10.14 -1.06
N ARG A 139 -1.96 -10.92 -1.91
CA ARG A 139 -0.58 -11.36 -1.67
C ARG A 139 0.38 -10.95 -2.77
N THR A 140 1.53 -10.50 -2.35
CA THR A 140 2.74 -10.27 -3.17
C THR A 140 3.98 -10.21 -2.28
N GLN A 141 5.15 -10.19 -2.88
CA GLN A 141 6.42 -9.83 -2.22
C GLN A 141 6.97 -8.48 -2.73
N LYS A 142 6.23 -7.81 -3.64
CA LYS A 142 6.68 -6.57 -4.28
C LYS A 142 5.66 -5.46 -4.02
N TYR A 143 6.15 -4.38 -3.49
CA TYR A 143 5.34 -3.25 -3.07
C TYR A 143 5.85 -1.95 -3.67
N LEU A 144 4.96 -1.05 -4.01
CA LEU A 144 5.28 0.32 -4.39
C LEU A 144 4.84 1.26 -3.28
N LEU A 145 5.77 2.04 -2.77
CA LEU A 145 5.54 3.04 -1.72
C LEU A 145 5.81 4.44 -2.28
N SER A 146 4.77 5.26 -2.28
CA SER A 146 4.85 6.66 -2.72
C SER A 146 4.82 7.58 -1.51
N THR A 147 5.97 8.02 -1.04
CA THR A 147 6.12 9.02 0.01
C THR A 147 7.50 9.65 -0.07
N ASP A 148 7.60 10.92 0.25
CA ASP A 148 8.88 11.64 0.35
C ASP A 148 9.38 11.77 1.80
N GLY A 149 8.62 11.29 2.77
CA GLY A 149 8.98 11.33 4.18
C GLY A 149 8.95 12.74 4.82
N ARG A 150 8.43 13.78 4.17
CA ARG A 150 8.48 15.15 4.71
C ARG A 150 7.75 15.31 6.05
N ASN A 151 6.71 14.55 6.26
CA ASN A 151 5.85 14.70 7.43
C ASN A 151 6.29 13.86 8.63
N GLY A 152 7.44 13.15 8.55
CA GLY A 152 8.04 12.42 9.67
C GLY A 152 7.24 11.23 10.23
N LYS A 153 6.05 10.95 9.67
CA LYS A 153 5.15 9.88 10.13
C LYS A 153 4.87 8.80 9.08
N LEU A 154 5.11 9.11 7.82
CA LEU A 154 4.89 8.18 6.73
C LEU A 154 6.19 7.91 5.96
N PRO A 155 6.47 6.65 5.70
CA PRO A 155 5.67 5.48 6.06
C PRO A 155 5.71 5.20 7.56
N SER A 156 4.67 4.57 8.10
CA SER A 156 4.65 4.09 9.48
C SER A 156 5.54 2.85 9.63
N LYS A 157 6.37 2.79 10.65
CA LYS A 157 7.21 1.61 10.94
C LYS A 157 6.35 0.38 11.22
N THR A 158 5.26 0.55 11.97
CA THR A 158 4.28 -0.50 12.25
C THR A 158 3.70 -1.11 10.97
N MET A 159 3.44 -0.31 9.91
CA MET A 159 2.96 -0.84 8.63
C MET A 159 4.01 -1.76 8.00
N ILE A 160 5.29 -1.36 7.98
CA ILE A 160 6.38 -2.19 7.45
C ILE A 160 6.52 -3.48 8.28
N ALA A 161 6.42 -3.39 9.61
CA ALA A 161 6.44 -4.55 10.49
C ALA A 161 5.34 -5.56 10.13
N LYS A 162 4.10 -5.10 10.05
CA LYS A 162 2.95 -5.95 9.71
C LYS A 162 3.05 -6.56 8.31
N LEU A 163 3.61 -5.81 7.37
CA LEU A 163 3.87 -6.31 6.02
C LEU A 163 4.89 -7.46 6.05
N LEU A 164 5.99 -7.32 6.79
CA LEU A 164 7.00 -8.39 6.95
C LEU A 164 6.46 -9.61 7.68
N CYS A 165 5.49 -9.44 8.58
CA CYS A 165 4.83 -10.57 9.24
C CYS A 165 3.84 -11.30 8.35
N SER A 166 3.37 -10.66 7.30
CA SER A 166 2.50 -11.31 6.30
C SER A 166 3.28 -12.01 5.19
N CYS A 167 4.58 -11.71 5.06
CA CYS A 167 5.48 -12.32 4.09
C CYS A 167 6.92 -12.33 4.64
N ASP A 168 7.65 -13.44 4.49
CA ASP A 168 9.02 -13.59 5.01
C ASP A 168 10.03 -12.64 4.35
N THR A 169 9.71 -12.16 3.14
CA THR A 169 10.56 -11.25 2.38
C THR A 169 9.72 -10.19 1.68
N ALA A 170 10.23 -8.97 1.61
CA ALA A 170 9.57 -7.86 0.92
C ALA A 170 10.56 -7.00 0.14
N THR A 171 10.19 -6.66 -1.09
CA THR A 171 10.87 -5.61 -1.88
C THR A 171 9.93 -4.42 -2.00
N ILE A 172 10.34 -3.28 -1.47
CA ILE A 172 9.58 -2.03 -1.52
C ILE A 172 10.27 -1.08 -2.48
N TYR A 173 9.65 -0.82 -3.61
CA TYR A 173 10.04 0.20 -4.57
C TYR A 173 9.50 1.54 -4.09
N CYS A 174 10.36 2.55 -4.01
CA CYS A 174 10.04 3.87 -3.47
C CYS A 174 10.34 4.96 -4.50
N ASN A 175 9.44 5.91 -4.65
CA ASN A 175 9.65 7.08 -5.51
C ASN A 175 10.66 8.09 -4.94
N TYR A 176 10.98 7.99 -3.65
CA TYR A 176 12.02 8.78 -2.97
C TYR A 176 12.74 7.90 -1.95
N SER A 177 14.05 8.16 -1.75
CA SER A 177 14.86 7.48 -0.73
C SER A 177 14.67 8.09 0.67
N TRP A 178 13.43 8.10 1.14
CA TRP A 178 13.05 8.70 2.43
C TRP A 178 13.89 8.15 3.59
N TRP A 179 14.28 6.88 3.57
CA TRP A 179 15.09 6.22 4.61
C TRP A 179 16.54 6.70 4.67
N LYS A 180 17.02 7.40 3.63
CA LYS A 180 18.35 8.02 3.60
C LYS A 180 18.35 9.43 4.18
N LYS A 181 17.19 10.03 4.44
CA LYS A 181 17.10 11.36 5.02
C LYS A 181 17.54 11.36 6.48
N SER A 182 18.19 12.41 6.93
CA SER A 182 18.70 12.55 8.31
C SER A 182 17.59 12.36 9.37
N GLY A 183 16.36 12.82 9.08
CA GLY A 183 15.19 12.64 9.95
C GLY A 183 14.73 11.20 10.12
N TYR A 184 15.22 10.26 9.30
CA TYR A 184 14.88 8.83 9.34
C TYR A 184 16.03 7.94 9.82
N SER A 185 17.13 8.52 10.31
CA SER A 185 18.31 7.74 10.74
C SER A 185 18.01 6.72 11.84
N SER A 186 17.02 6.99 12.69
CA SER A 186 16.56 6.12 13.78
C SER A 186 15.33 5.27 13.41
N PHE A 187 14.87 5.30 12.17
CA PHE A 187 13.67 4.55 11.77
C PHE A 187 13.84 3.04 11.91
N PHE A 188 14.99 2.51 11.53
CA PHE A 188 15.35 1.11 11.74
C PHE A 188 16.32 1.00 12.92
N THR A 189 15.96 0.18 13.90
CA THR A 189 16.87 -0.16 15.00
C THR A 189 18.05 -0.96 14.49
N GLU A 190 19.09 -1.16 15.31
CA GLU A 190 20.21 -2.02 14.96
C GLU A 190 19.78 -3.48 14.75
N GLU A 191 18.82 -3.95 15.54
CA GLU A 191 18.21 -5.27 15.42
C GLU A 191 17.47 -5.41 14.07
N ASP A 192 16.66 -4.40 13.69
CA ASP A 192 15.96 -4.39 12.40
C ASP A 192 16.93 -4.49 11.24
N ARG A 193 18.06 -3.74 11.30
CA ARG A 193 19.08 -3.75 10.26
C ARG A 193 19.69 -5.13 10.11
N LYS A 194 20.14 -5.73 11.21
CA LYS A 194 20.76 -7.06 11.21
C LYS A 194 19.83 -8.15 10.70
N LYS A 195 18.56 -8.11 11.13
CA LYS A 195 17.60 -9.17 10.83
C LYS A 195 16.96 -9.05 9.45
N TRP A 196 16.63 -7.84 9.03
CA TRP A 196 15.78 -7.62 7.86
C TRP A 196 16.52 -7.02 6.67
N ILE A 197 17.41 -6.03 6.90
CA ILE A 197 18.06 -5.29 5.82
C ILE A 197 19.34 -6.00 5.37
N ASP A 198 20.23 -6.32 6.29
CA ASP A 198 21.53 -6.95 5.99
C ASP A 198 21.37 -8.37 5.44
N THR A 199 20.31 -9.07 5.84
CA THR A 199 19.93 -10.39 5.28
C THR A 199 19.28 -10.30 3.90
N GLY A 200 18.82 -9.11 3.49
CA GLY A 200 18.06 -8.90 2.25
C GLY A 200 16.60 -9.34 2.31
N ASN A 201 16.06 -9.66 3.51
CA ASN A 201 14.65 -9.99 3.69
C ASN A 201 13.75 -8.75 3.48
N LEU A 202 14.26 -7.55 3.80
CA LEU A 202 13.65 -6.28 3.43
C LEU A 202 14.57 -5.53 2.48
N LYS A 203 14.13 -5.28 1.24
CA LYS A 203 14.82 -4.47 0.25
C LYS A 203 14.06 -3.17 0.02
N LEU A 204 14.76 -2.04 0.16
CA LEU A 204 14.25 -0.72 -0.19
C LEU A 204 14.97 -0.24 -1.44
N ILE A 205 14.24 -0.05 -2.53
CA ILE A 205 14.77 0.31 -3.85
C ILE A 205 14.19 1.68 -4.25
N GLU A 206 15.08 2.65 -4.49
CA GLU A 206 14.66 3.94 -5.03
C GLU A 206 14.43 3.86 -6.54
N LEU A 207 13.27 4.34 -6.98
CA LEU A 207 12.96 4.53 -8.40
C LEU A 207 13.45 5.92 -8.82
N SER A 208 14.75 6.08 -9.04
CA SER A 208 15.32 7.35 -9.54
C SER A 208 15.26 7.42 -11.06
N SER A 209 15.25 8.64 -11.60
CA SER A 209 15.31 8.86 -13.06
C SER A 209 16.57 8.28 -13.71
N GLU A 210 17.67 8.18 -12.95
CA GLU A 210 18.93 7.57 -13.38
C GLU A 210 18.84 6.04 -13.41
N ASN A 211 18.05 5.44 -12.53
CA ASN A 211 17.88 3.98 -12.41
C ASN A 211 16.61 3.48 -13.11
N VAL A 212 15.76 4.36 -13.65
CA VAL A 212 14.51 3.96 -14.31
C VAL A 212 14.79 2.99 -15.47
N SER A 213 15.86 3.21 -16.24
CA SER A 213 16.20 2.32 -17.36
C SER A 213 16.60 0.90 -16.89
N GLU A 214 17.32 0.76 -15.78
CA GLU A 214 17.69 -0.54 -15.22
C GLU A 214 16.52 -1.15 -14.41
N THR A 215 15.82 -0.33 -13.64
CA THR A 215 14.66 -0.80 -12.85
C THR A 215 13.49 -1.15 -13.75
N VAL A 216 13.27 -0.40 -14.83
CA VAL A 216 12.26 -0.74 -15.85
C VAL A 216 12.69 -1.97 -16.63
N LYS A 217 13.96 -2.11 -17.01
CA LYS A 217 14.48 -3.34 -17.63
C LYS A 217 14.36 -4.54 -16.70
N SER A 218 14.78 -4.43 -15.45
CA SER A 218 14.64 -5.50 -14.47
C SER A 218 13.18 -5.77 -14.11
N GLY A 219 12.33 -4.77 -14.08
CA GLY A 219 10.89 -4.90 -13.94
C GLY A 219 10.26 -5.59 -15.15
N LEU A 220 10.62 -5.18 -16.35
CA LEU A 220 10.19 -5.80 -17.60
C LEU A 220 10.68 -7.24 -17.74
N GLU A 221 11.93 -7.53 -17.35
CA GLU A 221 12.45 -8.90 -17.31
C GLU A 221 11.73 -9.75 -16.25
N LEU A 222 11.44 -9.18 -15.08
CA LEU A 222 10.69 -9.87 -14.03
C LEU A 222 9.25 -10.22 -14.47
N TYR A 223 8.66 -9.42 -15.36
CA TYR A 223 7.30 -9.59 -15.85
C TYR A 223 7.23 -10.18 -17.27
N GLY A 224 8.36 -10.52 -17.86
CA GLY A 224 8.39 -11.09 -19.21
C GLY A 224 8.18 -10.08 -20.36
N PHE A 225 8.26 -8.78 -20.10
CA PHE A 225 8.16 -7.73 -21.11
C PHE A 225 9.46 -7.51 -21.93
N GLY A 226 10.48 -8.31 -21.70
CA GLY A 226 11.82 -8.13 -22.29
C GLY A 226 11.97 -8.51 -23.76
N ARG A 227 10.91 -8.74 -24.53
CA ARG A 227 11.05 -9.02 -25.96
C ARG A 227 9.93 -8.38 -26.78
N GLY A 228 10.27 -7.26 -27.37
CA GLY A 228 9.59 -6.74 -28.55
C GLY A 228 8.68 -5.56 -28.32
N TRP A 229 9.30 -4.39 -28.28
CA TRP A 229 8.74 -3.14 -28.83
C TRP A 229 9.71 -2.62 -29.88
#